data_bf5386e0a9d36ab979f719062306d2aa
#
_entry.id   bf5386e0a9d36ab979f719062306d2aa
#
_cell.length_a   1.000
_cell.length_b   1.000
_cell.length_c   1.000
_cell.angle_alpha   90.00
_cell.angle_beta   90.00
_cell.angle_gamma   90.00
#
_symmetry.space_group_name_H-M   'P 1'
#
loop_
_entity.id
_entity.type
_entity.pdbx_description
1 polymer ?
#
loop_
_entity_poly.entity_id
_entity_poly.type
_entity_poly.pdbx_seq_one_letter_code
_entity_poly.pdbx_strand_id
1 'polypeptide(L)'
;NTQHPVVALITEWQKTDGTVEQRTEASDLGGTMRLGAQTCHLVEGSLAAKVYGASEVRERHRHRYEVNNNYVSGIEAMGMKVSGWSHDHELVEMIELPNHPWFLACQFHPEFTSRPRGGHPLFTSYIESALAHAESATT
;
A
#
# COMPACT_ATOMS: atom_id res chain seq x y z
N ASN A 1 -1.12 15.65 -18.15
CA ASN A 1 -1.70 14.29 -18.08
C ASN A 1 -0.61 13.31 -18.49
N THR A 2 -0.33 12.32 -17.64
CA THR A 2 0.60 11.24 -17.94
C THR A 2 -0.03 10.25 -18.92
N GLN A 3 0.78 9.62 -19.78
CA GLN A 3 0.35 8.49 -20.61
C GLN A 3 0.34 7.17 -19.83
N HIS A 4 0.93 7.14 -18.62
CA HIS A 4 1.04 5.97 -17.76
C HIS A 4 0.51 6.30 -16.37
N PRO A 5 -0.83 6.25 -16.16
CA PRO A 5 -1.47 6.55 -14.88
C PRO A 5 -1.34 5.35 -13.92
N VAL A 6 -0.14 5.14 -13.37
CA VAL A 6 0.15 4.06 -12.42
C VAL A 6 -0.64 4.26 -11.12
N VAL A 7 -0.85 5.52 -10.73
CA VAL A 7 -1.74 5.91 -9.63
C VAL A 7 -2.78 6.86 -10.22
N ALA A 8 -4.06 6.52 -10.08
CA ALA A 8 -5.16 7.26 -10.68
C ALA A 8 -6.45 7.14 -9.84
N LEU A 9 -7.46 7.94 -10.19
CA LEU A 9 -8.80 7.73 -9.68
C LEU A 9 -9.36 6.42 -10.25
N ILE A 10 -10.08 5.64 -9.45
CA ILE A 10 -10.68 4.35 -9.89
C ILE A 10 -11.57 4.54 -11.13
N THR A 11 -12.21 5.70 -11.26
CA THR A 11 -13.06 6.07 -12.40
C THR A 11 -12.30 6.18 -13.72
N GLU A 12 -10.97 6.31 -13.67
CA GLU A 12 -10.11 6.50 -14.84
C GLU A 12 -9.43 5.20 -15.30
N TRP A 13 -9.67 4.08 -14.61
CA TRP A 13 -9.08 2.81 -14.98
C TRP A 13 -9.80 2.20 -16.18
N GLN A 14 -9.03 1.89 -17.23
CA GLN A 14 -9.52 1.01 -18.29
C GLN A 14 -9.41 -0.43 -17.82
N LYS A 15 -10.49 -1.19 -17.90
CA LYS A 15 -10.43 -2.64 -17.71
C LYS A 15 -9.59 -3.25 -18.83
N THR A 16 -8.99 -4.40 -18.56
CA THR A 16 -8.19 -5.17 -19.54
C THR A 16 -8.96 -5.52 -20.81
N ASP A 17 -10.29 -5.45 -20.80
CA ASP A 17 -11.17 -5.64 -21.95
C ASP A 17 -11.43 -4.35 -22.76
N GLY A 18 -10.78 -3.22 -22.38
CA GLY A 18 -10.95 -1.91 -23.02
C GLY A 18 -12.20 -1.14 -22.59
N THR A 19 -13.02 -1.69 -21.71
CA THR A 19 -14.15 -0.96 -21.11
C THR A 19 -13.65 -0.08 -19.99
N VAL A 20 -14.06 1.20 -20.02
CA VAL A 20 -13.83 2.12 -18.88
C VAL A 20 -14.84 1.77 -17.81
N GLU A 21 -14.39 1.48 -16.60
CA GLU A 21 -15.28 1.40 -15.45
C GLU A 21 -15.79 2.80 -15.16
N GLN A 22 -16.93 3.18 -15.78
CA GLN A 22 -17.63 4.42 -15.48
C GLN A 22 -18.31 4.29 -14.11
N ARG A 23 -17.55 4.50 -13.06
CA ARG A 23 -18.13 5.04 -11.83
C ARG A 23 -18.32 6.53 -12.10
N THR A 24 -19.52 6.91 -12.53
CA THR A 24 -19.87 8.29 -12.86
C THR A 24 -19.63 9.21 -11.67
N GLU A 25 -19.19 10.45 -11.95
CA GLU A 25 -19.11 11.55 -10.95
C GLU A 25 -20.42 11.75 -10.17
N ALA A 26 -21.55 11.24 -10.66
CA ALA A 26 -22.84 11.25 -10.00
C ALA A 26 -23.00 10.16 -8.92
N SER A 27 -22.13 9.14 -8.86
CA SER A 27 -22.09 8.25 -7.73
C SER A 27 -21.22 8.89 -6.62
N ASP A 28 -21.90 9.70 -5.83
CA ASP A 28 -21.49 10.21 -4.53
C ASP A 28 -19.99 10.55 -4.41
N LEU A 29 -19.63 11.83 -4.60
CA LEU A 29 -18.27 12.36 -4.38
C LEU A 29 -17.67 11.96 -3.01
N GLY A 30 -18.53 11.55 -2.06
CA GLY A 30 -18.15 10.89 -0.81
C GLY A 30 -17.79 9.42 -0.98
N GLY A 31 -18.36 8.70 -1.95
CA GLY A 31 -18.18 7.26 -2.13
C GLY A 31 -16.88 6.84 -2.81
N THR A 32 -16.16 7.75 -3.46
CA THR A 32 -14.85 7.47 -4.09
C THR A 32 -13.67 7.73 -3.17
N MET A 33 -13.85 8.43 -2.04
CA MET A 33 -12.80 8.63 -1.06
C MET A 33 -12.75 7.48 -0.07
N ARG A 34 -11.62 6.81 -0.01
CA ARG A 34 -11.37 5.86 1.06
C ARG A 34 -11.04 6.62 2.33
N LEU A 35 -11.93 6.52 3.30
CA LEU A 35 -11.86 7.27 4.56
C LEU A 35 -12.11 6.36 5.75
N GLY A 36 -11.32 6.54 6.80
CA GLY A 36 -11.48 5.81 8.07
C GLY A 36 -10.72 4.49 8.10
N ALA A 37 -11.00 3.68 9.12
CA ALA A 37 -10.32 2.42 9.36
C ALA A 37 -10.84 1.32 8.43
N GLN A 38 -9.96 0.73 7.64
CA GLN A 38 -10.25 -0.35 6.71
C GLN A 38 -9.28 -1.51 6.93
N THR A 39 -9.73 -2.71 6.57
CA THR A 39 -8.94 -3.93 6.65
C THR A 39 -7.98 -4.03 5.48
N CYS A 40 -6.73 -4.40 5.77
CA CYS A 40 -5.71 -4.76 4.81
C CYS A 40 -5.26 -6.20 5.06
N HIS A 41 -5.35 -7.06 4.06
CA HIS A 41 -4.80 -8.42 4.07
C HIS A 41 -3.34 -8.39 3.66
N LEU A 42 -2.47 -8.91 4.52
CA LEU A 42 -1.03 -8.96 4.28
C LEU A 42 -0.64 -10.28 3.62
N VAL A 43 0.20 -10.18 2.60
CA VAL A 43 0.68 -11.35 1.86
C VAL A 43 1.59 -12.18 2.74
N GLU A 44 1.33 -13.47 2.85
CA GLU A 44 2.13 -14.40 3.64
C GLU A 44 3.61 -14.39 3.20
N GLY A 45 4.51 -14.37 4.17
CA GLY A 45 5.96 -14.34 3.93
C GLY A 45 6.51 -12.96 3.53
N SER A 46 5.66 -11.95 3.30
CA SER A 46 6.08 -10.58 3.02
C SER A 46 6.78 -9.92 4.22
N LEU A 47 7.56 -8.87 3.95
CA LEU A 47 8.11 -8.01 5.00
C LEU A 47 6.97 -7.36 5.81
N ALA A 48 5.91 -6.93 5.14
CA ALA A 48 4.75 -6.36 5.80
C ALA A 48 4.15 -7.32 6.83
N ALA A 49 3.88 -8.58 6.45
CA ALA A 49 3.34 -9.60 7.38
C ALA A 49 4.28 -9.87 8.57
N LYS A 50 5.60 -9.88 8.34
CA LYS A 50 6.60 -10.05 9.41
C LYS A 50 6.61 -8.87 10.38
N VAL A 51 6.58 -7.65 9.86
CA VAL A 51 6.61 -6.41 10.66
C VAL A 51 5.38 -6.28 11.54
N TYR A 52 4.21 -6.62 11.03
CA TYR A 52 2.97 -6.58 11.80
C TYR A 52 2.77 -7.81 12.70
N GLY A 53 3.39 -8.94 12.36
CA GLY A 53 3.17 -10.21 13.05
C GLY A 53 1.74 -10.75 12.86
N ALA A 54 1.08 -10.41 11.76
CA ALA A 54 -0.32 -10.72 11.47
C ALA A 54 -0.53 -10.95 9.98
N SER A 55 -1.64 -11.61 9.62
CA SER A 55 -2.09 -11.76 8.23
C SER A 55 -3.11 -10.68 7.82
N GLU A 56 -3.64 -9.95 8.78
CA GLU A 56 -4.64 -8.91 8.58
C GLU A 56 -4.40 -7.77 9.57
N VAL A 57 -4.54 -6.54 9.10
CA VAL A 57 -4.43 -5.33 9.92
C VAL A 57 -5.55 -4.36 9.59
N ARG A 58 -5.80 -3.44 10.50
CA ARG A 58 -6.82 -2.42 10.33
C ARG A 58 -6.19 -1.04 10.43
N GLU A 59 -6.10 -0.35 9.28
CA GLU A 59 -5.42 0.94 9.17
C GLU A 59 -6.35 2.03 8.64
N ARG A 60 -6.00 3.28 8.91
CA ARG A 60 -6.83 4.43 8.54
C ARG A 60 -6.43 5.03 7.21
N HIS A 61 -7.41 5.19 6.33
CA HIS A 61 -7.26 5.75 4.99
C HIS A 61 -7.81 7.18 4.90
N ARG A 62 -7.22 7.95 3.99
CA ARG A 62 -7.69 9.28 3.60
C ARG A 62 -7.18 9.61 2.20
N HIS A 63 -7.60 8.88 1.19
CA HIS A 63 -7.15 9.09 -0.18
C HIS A 63 -8.26 8.78 -1.20
N ARG A 64 -8.10 9.31 -2.41
CA ARG A 64 -8.98 9.09 -3.56
C ARG A 64 -8.29 8.35 -4.69
N TYR A 65 -6.95 8.46 -4.75
CA TYR A 65 -6.13 7.84 -5.78
C TYR A 65 -5.73 6.45 -5.32
N GLU A 66 -5.73 5.51 -6.25
CA GLU A 66 -5.37 4.12 -6.02
C GLU A 66 -4.32 3.67 -7.03
N VAL A 67 -3.55 2.65 -6.68
CA VAL A 67 -2.67 1.99 -7.64
C VAL A 67 -3.52 1.32 -8.70
N ASN A 68 -3.26 1.64 -9.96
CA ASN A 68 -3.99 1.06 -11.08
C ASN A 68 -3.54 -0.38 -11.34
N ASN A 69 -4.45 -1.33 -11.14
CA ASN A 69 -4.18 -2.77 -11.23
C ASN A 69 -3.64 -3.23 -12.59
N ASN A 70 -3.90 -2.47 -13.66
CA ASN A 70 -3.34 -2.78 -14.99
C ASN A 70 -1.80 -2.69 -15.02
N TYR A 71 -1.19 -2.00 -14.07
CA TYR A 71 0.28 -1.86 -13.96
C TYR A 71 0.91 -2.82 -12.95
N VAL A 72 0.13 -3.48 -12.10
CA VAL A 72 0.65 -4.32 -11.01
C VAL A 72 1.59 -5.41 -11.52
N SER A 73 1.19 -6.16 -12.54
CA SER A 73 2.04 -7.20 -13.12
C SER A 73 3.37 -6.68 -13.67
N GLY A 74 3.34 -5.49 -14.30
CA GLY A 74 4.55 -4.83 -14.79
C GLY A 74 5.47 -4.37 -13.66
N ILE A 75 4.90 -3.82 -12.60
CA ILE A 75 5.64 -3.38 -11.40
C ILE A 75 6.28 -4.58 -10.71
N GLU A 76 5.56 -5.70 -10.58
CA GLU A 76 6.08 -6.92 -9.97
C GLU A 76 7.17 -7.59 -10.82
N ALA A 77 7.05 -7.54 -12.15
CA ALA A 77 8.09 -8.03 -13.06
C ALA A 77 9.42 -7.26 -12.92
N MET A 78 9.37 -6.00 -12.45
CA MET A 78 10.55 -5.18 -12.14
C MET A 78 11.10 -5.40 -10.73
N GLY A 79 10.54 -6.36 -9.96
CA GLY A 79 11.05 -6.77 -8.65
C GLY A 79 10.36 -6.13 -7.44
N MET A 80 9.44 -5.21 -7.62
CA MET A 80 8.57 -4.75 -6.54
C MET A 80 7.49 -5.81 -6.27
N LYS A 81 7.02 -5.91 -5.04
CA LYS A 81 5.97 -6.86 -4.65
C LYS A 81 4.81 -6.14 -3.99
N VAL A 82 3.59 -6.56 -4.33
CA VAL A 82 2.42 -6.19 -3.53
C VAL A 82 2.45 -7.03 -2.26
N SER A 83 2.44 -6.37 -1.11
CA SER A 83 2.50 -7.01 0.21
C SER A 83 1.25 -6.79 1.05
N GLY A 84 0.31 -5.99 0.58
CA GLY A 84 -1.00 -5.79 1.22
C GLY A 84 -2.08 -5.46 0.22
N TRP A 85 -3.26 -6.04 0.46
CA TRP A 85 -4.46 -5.88 -0.37
C TRP A 85 -5.64 -5.41 0.47
N SER A 86 -6.57 -4.68 -0.14
CA SER A 86 -7.86 -4.34 0.48
C SER A 86 -8.65 -5.60 0.87
N HIS A 87 -9.68 -5.44 1.71
CA HIS A 87 -10.49 -6.56 2.21
C HIS A 87 -11.09 -7.44 1.10
N ASP A 88 -11.48 -6.84 0.00
CA ASP A 88 -11.99 -7.52 -1.20
C ASP A 88 -10.90 -8.05 -2.14
N HIS A 89 -9.62 -7.81 -1.82
CA HIS A 89 -8.45 -8.11 -2.65
C HIS A 89 -8.42 -7.39 -4.01
N GLU A 90 -9.16 -6.30 -4.14
CA GLU A 90 -9.24 -5.55 -5.40
C GLU A 90 -8.23 -4.40 -5.50
N LEU A 91 -7.79 -3.84 -4.35
CA LEU A 91 -6.93 -2.65 -4.32
C LEU A 91 -5.60 -2.93 -3.62
N VAL A 92 -4.53 -2.39 -4.19
CA VAL A 92 -3.19 -2.45 -3.60
C VAL A 92 -3.11 -1.49 -2.41
N GLU A 93 -2.77 -2.01 -1.24
CA GLU A 93 -2.62 -1.23 0.00
C GLU A 93 -1.17 -1.03 0.40
N MET A 94 -0.33 -2.03 0.14
CA MET A 94 1.09 -2.01 0.47
C MET A 94 1.92 -2.63 -0.62
N ILE A 95 3.13 -2.10 -0.79
CA ILE A 95 4.17 -2.63 -1.67
C ILE A 95 5.50 -2.71 -0.92
N GLU A 96 6.38 -3.62 -1.36
CA GLU A 96 7.73 -3.79 -0.83
C GLU A 96 8.75 -4.08 -1.93
N LEU A 97 10.02 -3.83 -1.63
CA LEU A 97 11.17 -4.27 -2.43
C LEU A 97 11.92 -5.36 -1.66
N PRO A 98 11.74 -6.65 -2.02
CA PRO A 98 12.33 -7.77 -1.27
C PRO A 98 13.87 -7.76 -1.19
N ASN A 99 14.53 -7.15 -2.18
CA ASN A 99 15.99 -7.06 -2.25
C ASN A 99 16.55 -5.77 -1.63
N HIS A 100 15.72 -4.95 -1.00
CA HIS A 100 16.13 -3.77 -0.26
C HIS A 100 16.21 -4.09 1.25
N PRO A 101 17.16 -3.55 2.01
CA PRO A 101 17.26 -3.79 3.45
C PRO A 101 15.96 -3.53 4.20
N TRP A 102 15.25 -2.46 3.86
CA TRP A 102 13.91 -2.17 4.34
C TRP A 102 13.24 -1.18 3.38
N PHE A 103 12.23 -1.63 2.66
CA PHE A 103 11.38 -0.77 1.84
C PHE A 103 9.93 -1.26 1.93
N LEU A 104 9.10 -0.47 2.56
CA LEU A 104 7.65 -0.63 2.59
C LEU A 104 6.99 0.71 2.25
N ALA A 105 5.96 0.67 1.43
CA ALA A 105 5.10 1.81 1.18
C ALA A 105 3.63 1.38 1.35
N CYS A 106 2.80 2.29 1.82
CA CYS A 106 1.39 2.03 2.08
C CYS A 106 0.51 3.17 1.62
N GLN A 107 -0.75 2.87 1.33
CA GLN A 107 -1.78 3.84 0.97
C GLN A 107 -2.42 4.49 2.20
N PHE A 108 -2.45 3.78 3.30
CA PHE A 108 -3.03 4.25 4.56
C PHE A 108 -2.05 5.15 5.34
N HIS A 109 -2.52 5.71 6.45
CA HIS A 109 -1.82 6.66 7.30
C HIS A 109 -1.47 6.04 8.66
N PRO A 110 -0.30 5.38 8.79
CA PRO A 110 0.11 4.72 10.04
C PRO A 110 0.29 5.70 11.21
N GLU A 111 0.51 6.99 10.94
CA GLU A 111 0.62 8.00 11.97
C GLU A 111 -0.67 8.18 12.79
N PHE A 112 -1.84 7.85 12.23
CA PHE A 112 -3.11 7.95 12.95
C PHE A 112 -3.31 6.87 14.02
N THR A 113 -2.54 5.79 13.95
CA THR A 113 -2.59 4.67 14.92
C THR A 113 -1.34 4.61 15.77
N SER A 114 -0.30 5.38 15.46
CA SER A 114 0.93 5.49 16.23
C SER A 114 0.72 6.27 17.54
N ARG A 115 1.40 5.87 18.59
CA ARG A 115 1.36 6.51 19.93
C ARG A 115 2.77 6.69 20.49
N PRO A 116 3.01 7.72 21.34
CA PRO A 116 4.35 7.96 21.91
C PRO A 116 4.91 6.81 22.75
N ARG A 117 4.03 5.99 23.37
CA ARG A 117 4.43 4.84 24.23
C ARG A 117 4.21 3.48 23.57
N GLY A 118 3.69 3.45 22.35
CA GLY A 118 3.44 2.23 21.59
C GLY A 118 3.59 2.62 20.14
N GLY A 119 4.83 2.59 19.63
CA GLY A 119 5.15 2.95 18.25
C GLY A 119 4.39 2.05 17.27
N HIS A 120 4.04 2.61 16.12
CA HIS A 120 3.45 1.83 15.05
C HIS A 120 4.49 0.82 14.50
N PRO A 121 4.13 -0.44 14.20
CA PRO A 121 5.07 -1.47 13.75
C PRO A 121 5.94 -1.03 12.57
N LEU A 122 5.37 -0.33 11.58
CA LEU A 122 6.12 0.16 10.42
C LEU A 122 7.22 1.16 10.83
N PHE A 123 6.91 2.10 11.73
CA PHE A 123 7.91 3.09 12.17
C PHE A 123 9.00 2.45 13.03
N THR A 124 8.63 1.53 13.93
CA THR A 124 9.57 0.79 14.76
C THR A 124 10.54 -0.02 13.91
N SER A 125 10.02 -0.83 13.00
CA SER A 125 10.82 -1.65 12.09
C SER A 125 11.72 -0.82 11.17
N TYR A 126 11.26 0.33 10.69
CA TYR A 126 12.08 1.24 9.90
C TYR A 126 13.29 1.75 10.69
N ILE A 127 13.08 2.21 11.93
CA ILE A 127 14.16 2.71 12.79
C ILE A 127 15.14 1.60 13.15
N GLU A 128 14.66 0.40 13.48
CA GLU A 128 15.50 -0.77 13.74
C GLU A 128 16.40 -1.11 12.54
N SER A 129 15.84 -1.10 11.34
CA SER A 129 16.60 -1.33 10.11
C SER A 129 17.63 -0.23 9.82
N ALA A 130 17.27 1.03 10.08
CA ALA A 130 18.18 2.16 9.91
C ALA A 130 19.37 2.09 10.89
N LEU A 131 19.12 1.71 12.14
CA LEU A 131 20.18 1.50 13.14
C LEU A 131 21.12 0.36 12.74
N ALA A 132 20.57 -0.79 12.35
CA ALA A 132 21.38 -1.92 11.89
C ALA A 132 22.25 -1.56 10.68
N HIS A 133 21.72 -0.76 9.75
CA HIS A 133 22.50 -0.26 8.62
C HIS A 133 23.63 0.68 9.04
N ALA A 134 23.38 1.59 9.97
CA ALA A 134 24.40 2.52 10.48
C ALA A 134 25.54 1.77 11.19
N GLU A 135 25.22 0.73 11.98
CA GLU A 135 26.20 -0.11 12.66
C GLU A 135 27.07 -0.88 11.65
N SER A 136 26.46 -1.43 10.60
CA SER A 136 27.20 -2.17 9.55
C SER A 136 28.13 -1.30 8.72
N ALA A 137 27.82 -0.01 8.57
CA ALA A 137 28.64 0.95 7.83
C ALA A 137 29.83 1.49 8.63
N THR A 138 29.91 1.18 9.94
CA THR A 138 30.97 1.66 10.85
C THR A 138 32.03 0.58 11.08
N THR A 139 31.81 -0.62 10.53
CA THR A 139 32.75 -1.76 10.61
C THR A 139 33.49 -1.92 9.29
#